data_ebb224de89dde179a643d6fcfd01358b
#
_entry.id   ebb224de89dde179a643d6fcfd01358b
#
_cell.length_a   1.000
_cell.length_b   1.000
_cell.length_c   1.000
_cell.angle_alpha   90.00
_cell.angle_beta   90.00
_cell.angle_gamma   90.00
#
_symmetry.space_group_name_H-M   'P 1'
#
loop_
_entity.id
_entity.type
_entity.pdbx_description
1 polymer ?
#
loop_
_entity_poly.entity_id
_entity_poly.type
_entity_poly.pdbx_seq_one_letter_code
_entity_poly.pdbx_strand_id
1 'polypeptide(L)'
;MELTNGEALSLASKGATGGQRAIVAMACGLAVIAAALLLPFVSLPLQPLPNVTGIYATGIFVADICTYLLLHVQFRVSGERWLLPLASAFLFSALMAALHLLTFPGALIPSSPIIGGAKTVSWLYVLWGLGFVGLLVTAVIASDSAD
;
A
#
# COMPACT_ATOMS: atom_id res chain seq x y z
N MET A 1 -5.24 -34.15 -5.72
CA MET A 1 -5.53 -33.45 -6.98
C MET A 1 -4.37 -32.49 -7.15
N GLU A 2 -3.24 -32.96 -7.72
CA GLU A 2 -2.05 -32.14 -7.98
C GLU A 2 -2.34 -31.32 -9.24
N LEU A 3 -2.50 -30.00 -9.03
CA LEU A 3 -2.43 -29.08 -10.15
C LEU A 3 -1.02 -29.17 -10.74
N THR A 4 -0.91 -29.55 -11.99
CA THR A 4 0.40 -29.59 -12.66
C THR A 4 1.00 -28.18 -12.65
N ASN A 5 2.32 -28.08 -12.42
CA ASN A 5 3.02 -26.77 -12.35
C ASN A 5 2.73 -25.87 -13.58
N GLY A 6 2.39 -26.45 -14.72
CA GLY A 6 1.99 -25.73 -15.93
C GLY A 6 0.63 -25.03 -15.83
N GLU A 7 -0.34 -25.58 -15.12
CA GLU A 7 -1.66 -24.93 -14.95
C GLU A 7 -1.62 -23.78 -13.94
N ALA A 8 -0.81 -23.91 -12.88
CA ALA A 8 -0.60 -22.82 -11.93
C ALA A 8 0.11 -21.61 -12.58
N LEU A 9 1.10 -21.87 -13.45
CA LEU A 9 1.81 -20.85 -14.23
C LEU A 9 0.87 -20.17 -15.25
N SER A 10 -0.02 -20.93 -15.91
CA SER A 10 -0.97 -20.37 -16.87
C SER A 10 -2.03 -19.49 -16.23
N LEU A 11 -2.36 -19.72 -14.96
CA LEU A 11 -3.29 -18.86 -14.20
C LEU A 11 -2.64 -17.53 -13.79
N ALA A 12 -1.34 -17.55 -13.49
CA ALA A 12 -0.57 -16.36 -13.08
C ALA A 12 -0.27 -15.42 -14.28
N SER A 13 -0.13 -15.97 -15.51
CA SER A 13 0.15 -15.21 -16.72
C SER A 13 -1.10 -14.74 -17.46
N LYS A 14 -2.30 -15.11 -17.03
CA LYS A 14 -3.54 -14.66 -17.65
C LYS A 14 -3.76 -13.18 -17.36
N GLY A 15 -3.65 -12.35 -18.39
CA GLY A 15 -3.98 -10.92 -18.30
C GLY A 15 -5.37 -10.71 -17.68
N ALA A 16 -5.54 -9.62 -16.93
CA ALA A 16 -6.78 -9.31 -16.23
C ALA A 16 -7.99 -9.35 -17.18
N THR A 17 -9.01 -10.11 -16.81
CA THR A 17 -10.26 -10.19 -17.55
C THR A 17 -10.99 -8.85 -17.56
N GLY A 18 -11.84 -8.61 -18.58
CA GLY A 18 -12.67 -7.39 -18.66
C GLY A 18 -13.46 -7.12 -17.37
N GLY A 19 -13.99 -8.19 -16.74
CA GLY A 19 -14.68 -8.08 -15.46
C GLY A 19 -13.78 -7.62 -14.31
N GLN A 20 -12.56 -8.14 -14.21
CA GLN A 20 -11.60 -7.71 -13.19
C GLN A 20 -11.19 -6.25 -13.37
N ARG A 21 -10.97 -5.81 -14.61
CA ARG A 21 -10.66 -4.39 -14.92
C ARG A 21 -11.84 -3.48 -14.53
N ALA A 22 -13.08 -3.90 -14.81
CA ALA A 22 -14.27 -3.16 -14.44
C ALA A 22 -14.42 -3.03 -12.90
N ILE A 23 -14.17 -4.10 -12.15
CA ILE A 23 -14.22 -4.08 -10.68
C ILE A 23 -13.17 -3.10 -10.12
N VAL A 24 -11.94 -3.14 -10.62
CA VAL A 24 -10.88 -2.22 -10.19
C VAL A 24 -11.23 -0.77 -10.54
N ALA A 25 -11.69 -0.52 -11.77
CA ALA A 25 -12.10 0.82 -12.19
C ALA A 25 -13.27 1.36 -11.34
N MET A 26 -14.23 0.52 -11.02
CA MET A 26 -15.35 0.87 -10.14
C MET A 26 -14.90 1.16 -8.72
N ALA A 27 -14.01 0.36 -8.14
CA ALA A 27 -13.44 0.58 -6.82
C ALA A 27 -12.65 1.90 -6.75
N CYS A 28 -11.80 2.17 -7.76
CA CYS A 28 -11.08 3.44 -7.87
C CYS A 28 -12.03 4.63 -8.02
N GLY A 29 -13.05 4.52 -8.89
CA GLY A 29 -14.07 5.55 -9.08
C GLY A 29 -14.83 5.85 -7.79
N LEU A 30 -15.24 4.82 -7.06
CA LEU A 30 -15.91 4.97 -5.77
C LEU A 30 -15.02 5.66 -4.74
N ALA A 31 -13.74 5.30 -4.68
CA ALA A 31 -12.78 5.94 -3.78
C ALA A 31 -12.59 7.45 -4.10
N VAL A 32 -12.49 7.80 -5.39
CA VAL A 32 -12.40 9.21 -5.83
C VAL A 32 -13.67 9.98 -5.49
N ILE A 33 -14.84 9.40 -5.74
CA ILE A 33 -16.13 10.03 -5.40
C ILE A 33 -16.24 10.22 -3.88
N ALA A 34 -15.90 9.22 -3.08
CA ALA A 34 -15.90 9.33 -1.62
C ALA A 34 -14.95 10.43 -1.14
N ALA A 35 -13.74 10.51 -1.69
CA ALA A 35 -12.79 11.56 -1.37
C ALA A 35 -13.34 12.96 -1.73
N ALA A 36 -13.94 13.11 -2.92
CA ALA A 36 -14.54 14.37 -3.37
C ALA A 36 -15.71 14.81 -2.48
N LEU A 37 -16.54 13.88 -2.03
CA LEU A 37 -17.66 14.15 -1.11
C LEU A 37 -17.17 14.55 0.30
N LEU A 38 -16.00 14.08 0.72
CA LEU A 38 -15.42 14.42 2.01
C LEU A 38 -14.69 15.77 2.02
N LEU A 39 -14.26 16.28 0.85
CA LEU A 39 -13.53 17.57 0.74
C LEU A 39 -14.20 18.75 1.45
N PRO A 40 -15.53 19.00 1.32
CA PRO A 40 -16.17 20.13 2.00
C PRO A 40 -16.20 19.97 3.53
N PHE A 41 -15.99 18.77 4.05
CA PHE A 41 -16.01 18.48 5.50
C PHE A 41 -14.62 18.51 6.14
N VAL A 42 -13.55 18.67 5.36
CA VAL A 42 -12.16 18.67 5.87
C VAL A 42 -11.90 19.79 6.88
N SER A 43 -12.62 20.90 6.77
CA SER A 43 -12.49 22.05 7.68
C SER A 43 -13.34 21.95 8.97
N LEU A 44 -14.19 20.93 9.08
CA LEU A 44 -15.00 20.78 10.30
C LEU A 44 -14.14 20.28 11.46
N PRO A 45 -14.21 20.94 12.63
CA PRO A 45 -13.51 20.48 13.81
C PRO A 45 -14.18 19.19 14.32
N LEU A 46 -13.66 18.05 13.89
CA LEU A 46 -14.09 16.75 14.44
C LEU A 46 -13.43 16.54 15.80
N GLN A 47 -14.17 15.94 16.74
CA GLN A 47 -13.58 15.52 18.00
C GLN A 47 -12.45 14.50 17.72
N PRO A 48 -11.26 14.70 18.33
CA PRO A 48 -10.17 13.75 18.16
C PRO A 48 -10.60 12.39 18.73
N LEU A 49 -10.71 11.39 17.85
CA LEU A 49 -10.95 10.02 18.26
C LEU A 49 -9.62 9.44 18.77
N PRO A 50 -9.55 8.99 20.03
CA PRO A 50 -8.32 8.44 20.58
C PRO A 50 -7.90 7.17 19.80
N ASN A 51 -6.61 7.04 19.55
CA ASN A 51 -5.97 5.87 18.93
C ASN A 51 -6.35 5.53 17.49
N VAL A 52 -7.15 6.32 16.78
CA VAL A 52 -7.54 6.02 15.38
C VAL A 52 -6.32 5.94 14.48
N THR A 53 -5.37 6.86 14.61
CA THR A 53 -4.13 6.86 13.83
C THR A 53 -3.30 5.61 14.10
N GLY A 54 -3.23 5.16 15.35
CA GLY A 54 -2.53 3.93 15.74
C GLY A 54 -3.15 2.69 15.10
N ILE A 55 -4.48 2.57 15.17
CA ILE A 55 -5.23 1.44 14.57
C ILE A 55 -5.05 1.44 13.05
N TYR A 56 -5.23 2.60 12.40
CA TYR A 56 -5.10 2.75 10.95
C TYR A 56 -3.69 2.39 10.45
N ALA A 57 -2.65 2.96 11.05
CA ALA A 57 -1.28 2.70 10.64
C ALA A 57 -0.83 1.26 10.92
N THR A 58 -1.32 0.65 12.01
CA THR A 58 -1.09 -0.78 12.30
C THR A 58 -1.78 -1.66 11.26
N GLY A 59 -3.01 -1.33 10.87
CA GLY A 59 -3.73 -2.05 9.82
C GLY A 59 -3.00 -2.01 8.48
N ILE A 60 -2.49 -0.84 8.07
CA ILE A 60 -1.68 -0.70 6.86
C ILE A 60 -0.39 -1.52 6.98
N PHE A 61 0.34 -1.40 8.09
CA PHE A 61 1.57 -2.16 8.32
C PHE A 61 1.36 -3.67 8.14
N VAL A 62 0.34 -4.24 8.78
CA VAL A 62 0.04 -5.67 8.68
C VAL A 62 -0.37 -6.07 7.26
N ALA A 63 -1.26 -5.29 6.62
CA ALA A 63 -1.70 -5.55 5.26
C ALA A 63 -0.55 -5.51 4.25
N ASP A 64 0.33 -4.52 4.37
CA ASP A 64 1.47 -4.35 3.48
C ASP A 64 2.52 -5.44 3.68
N ILE A 65 2.80 -5.85 4.92
CA ILE A 65 3.70 -7.00 5.19
C ILE A 65 3.12 -8.28 4.59
N CYS A 66 1.83 -8.55 4.77
CA CYS A 66 1.19 -9.72 4.17
C CYS A 66 1.28 -9.69 2.64
N THR A 67 1.03 -8.53 2.03
CA THR A 67 1.12 -8.34 0.57
C THR A 67 2.55 -8.53 0.08
N TYR A 68 3.53 -7.94 0.76
CA TYR A 68 4.95 -8.16 0.48
C TYR A 68 5.32 -9.65 0.48
N LEU A 69 4.93 -10.38 1.53
CA LEU A 69 5.25 -11.80 1.66
C LEU A 69 4.62 -12.62 0.53
N LEU A 70 3.35 -12.34 0.17
CA LEU A 70 2.67 -13.02 -0.93
C LEU A 70 3.37 -12.76 -2.27
N LEU A 71 3.70 -11.52 -2.57
CA LEU A 71 4.41 -11.15 -3.79
C LEU A 71 5.82 -11.74 -3.84
N HIS A 72 6.52 -11.76 -2.71
CA HIS A 72 7.84 -12.36 -2.62
C HIS A 72 7.81 -13.88 -2.86
N VAL A 73 6.84 -14.58 -2.28
CA VAL A 73 6.63 -16.02 -2.54
C VAL A 73 6.29 -16.23 -4.02
N GLN A 74 5.40 -15.41 -4.58
CA GLN A 74 5.05 -15.48 -6.00
C GLN A 74 6.29 -15.29 -6.90
N PHE A 75 7.13 -14.30 -6.60
CA PHE A 75 8.41 -14.12 -7.28
C PHE A 75 9.31 -15.36 -7.20
N ARG A 76 9.41 -15.98 -6.02
CA ARG A 76 10.21 -17.21 -5.81
C ARG A 76 9.72 -18.38 -6.66
N VAL A 77 8.42 -18.44 -6.95
CA VAL A 77 7.79 -19.52 -7.73
C VAL A 77 7.82 -19.23 -9.23
N SER A 78 7.46 -17.98 -9.64
CA SER A 78 7.35 -17.62 -11.06
C SER A 78 8.67 -17.16 -11.67
N GLY A 79 9.59 -16.60 -10.90
CA GLY A 79 10.81 -15.97 -11.38
C GLY A 79 10.63 -14.63 -12.09
N GLU A 80 9.39 -14.09 -12.12
CA GLU A 80 9.06 -12.85 -12.82
C GLU A 80 9.67 -11.62 -12.12
N ARG A 81 10.61 -10.95 -12.79
CA ARG A 81 11.45 -9.90 -12.18
C ARG A 81 10.66 -8.63 -11.78
N TRP A 82 9.54 -8.34 -12.45
CA TRP A 82 8.69 -7.19 -12.14
C TRP A 82 8.01 -7.28 -10.77
N LEU A 83 7.88 -8.50 -10.22
CA LEU A 83 7.34 -8.72 -8.87
C LEU A 83 8.26 -8.18 -7.77
N LEU A 84 9.57 -8.07 -8.02
CA LEU A 84 10.52 -7.55 -7.03
C LEU A 84 10.28 -6.08 -6.67
N PRO A 85 10.26 -5.13 -7.63
CA PRO A 85 9.96 -3.74 -7.32
C PRO A 85 8.55 -3.58 -6.76
N LEU A 86 7.58 -4.39 -7.21
CA LEU A 86 6.23 -4.38 -6.65
C LEU A 86 6.23 -4.81 -5.18
N ALA A 87 6.89 -5.93 -4.85
CA ALA A 87 7.04 -6.37 -3.46
C ALA A 87 7.78 -5.33 -2.61
N SER A 88 8.83 -4.72 -3.17
CA SER A 88 9.60 -3.67 -2.48
C SER A 88 8.75 -2.44 -2.18
N ALA A 89 7.76 -2.10 -3.02
CA ALA A 89 6.83 -1.00 -2.77
C ALA A 89 6.01 -1.25 -1.49
N PHE A 90 5.47 -2.45 -1.33
CA PHE A 90 4.70 -2.81 -0.13
C PHE A 90 5.57 -2.92 1.12
N LEU A 91 6.78 -3.45 1.01
CA LEU A 91 7.73 -3.45 2.12
C LEU A 91 8.09 -2.03 2.56
N PHE A 92 8.36 -1.14 1.59
CA PHE A 92 8.62 0.27 1.84
C PHE A 92 7.43 0.93 2.53
N SER A 93 6.20 0.69 2.06
CA SER A 93 4.97 1.22 2.65
C SER A 93 4.79 0.72 4.10
N ALA A 94 5.03 -0.55 4.37
CA ALA A 94 5.01 -1.10 5.73
C ALA A 94 6.01 -0.39 6.66
N LEU A 95 7.25 -0.18 6.20
CA LEU A 95 8.27 0.53 6.98
C LEU A 95 7.86 1.99 7.25
N MET A 96 7.26 2.66 6.26
CA MET A 96 6.74 4.02 6.43
C MET A 96 5.57 4.06 7.41
N ALA A 97 4.67 3.08 7.39
CA ALA A 97 3.59 2.96 8.36
C ALA A 97 4.11 2.78 9.79
N ALA A 98 5.14 1.93 9.97
CA ALA A 98 5.80 1.76 11.27
C ALA A 98 6.47 3.07 11.76
N LEU A 99 7.19 3.77 10.88
CA LEU A 99 7.76 5.08 11.20
C LEU A 99 6.68 6.11 11.52
N HIS A 100 5.56 6.08 10.81
CA HIS A 100 4.42 6.95 11.09
C HIS A 100 3.86 6.73 12.49
N LEU A 101 3.74 5.47 12.93
CA LEU A 101 3.34 5.14 14.31
C LEU A 101 4.26 5.75 15.36
N LEU A 102 5.57 5.78 15.10
CA LEU A 102 6.57 6.31 16.04
C LEU A 102 6.61 7.85 16.06
N THR A 103 6.27 8.48 14.94
CA THR A 103 6.39 9.94 14.77
C THR A 103 5.08 10.68 14.99
N PHE A 104 3.92 10.01 14.94
CA PHE A 104 2.63 10.66 15.08
C PHE A 104 2.24 10.83 16.56
N PRO A 105 1.98 12.09 17.01
CA PRO A 105 1.53 12.34 18.38
C PRO A 105 0.20 11.64 18.67
N GLY A 106 0.11 10.92 19.77
CA GLY A 106 -1.12 10.22 20.16
C GLY A 106 -1.33 8.87 19.50
N ALA A 107 -0.41 8.38 18.63
CA ALA A 107 -0.53 7.04 18.03
C ALA A 107 -0.20 5.92 19.04
N LEU A 108 0.89 6.08 19.79
CA LEU A 108 1.35 5.12 20.79
C LEU A 108 1.35 5.73 22.21
N ILE A 109 1.69 7.02 22.34
CA ILE A 109 1.72 7.74 23.61
C ILE A 109 0.77 8.93 23.53
N PRO A 110 -0.16 9.11 24.47
CA PRO A 110 -1.26 10.08 24.38
C PRO A 110 -0.87 11.55 24.13
N SER A 111 0.33 11.99 24.49
CA SER A 111 0.70 13.41 24.46
C SER A 111 1.92 13.79 23.65
N SER A 112 2.70 12.84 23.16
CA SER A 112 3.94 13.15 22.43
C SER A 112 4.34 12.09 21.42
N PRO A 113 5.01 12.46 20.30
CA PRO A 113 5.64 11.50 19.44
C PRO A 113 6.84 10.85 20.14
N ILE A 114 7.15 9.58 19.79
CA ILE A 114 8.35 8.91 20.30
C ILE A 114 9.60 9.50 19.65
N ILE A 115 9.50 9.82 18.35
CA ILE A 115 10.61 10.34 17.54
C ILE A 115 10.10 11.52 16.69
N GLY A 116 10.89 12.60 16.60
CA GLY A 116 10.61 13.71 15.71
C GLY A 116 9.60 14.72 16.25
N GLY A 117 8.98 15.48 15.35
CA GLY A 117 8.02 16.54 15.66
C GLY A 117 6.99 16.71 14.55
N ALA A 118 6.12 17.73 14.66
CA ALA A 118 5.02 17.95 13.72
C ALA A 118 5.45 18.03 12.24
N LYS A 119 6.60 18.64 11.96
CA LYS A 119 7.15 18.71 10.60
C LYS A 119 7.62 17.34 10.08
N THR A 120 8.10 16.45 10.97
CA THR A 120 8.56 15.12 10.61
C THR A 120 7.42 14.27 10.03
N VAL A 121 6.23 14.35 10.63
CA VAL A 121 5.04 13.62 10.16
C VAL A 121 4.68 14.02 8.73
N SER A 122 4.66 15.33 8.44
CA SER A 122 4.30 15.82 7.10
C SER A 122 5.32 15.38 6.03
N TRP A 123 6.60 15.49 6.31
CA TRP A 123 7.66 15.05 5.40
C TRP A 123 7.65 13.54 5.18
N LEU A 124 7.40 12.79 6.24
CA LEU A 124 7.29 11.34 6.17
C LEU A 124 6.13 10.92 5.24
N TYR A 125 5.00 11.63 5.31
CA TYR A 125 3.85 11.36 4.47
C TYR A 125 4.15 11.62 2.99
N VAL A 126 4.83 12.74 2.68
CA VAL A 126 5.26 13.06 1.31
C VAL A 126 6.25 12.01 0.80
N LEU A 127 7.25 11.66 1.61
CA LEU A 127 8.24 10.64 1.25
C LEU A 127 7.58 9.28 1.02
N TRP A 128 6.62 8.91 1.86
CA TRP A 128 5.84 7.68 1.72
C TRP A 128 5.12 7.64 0.36
N GLY A 129 4.34 8.69 0.05
CA GLY A 129 3.60 8.76 -1.21
C GLY A 129 4.51 8.70 -2.44
N LEU A 130 5.56 9.54 -2.47
CA LEU A 130 6.49 9.59 -3.60
C LEU A 130 7.28 8.29 -3.75
N GLY A 131 7.76 7.72 -2.66
CA GLY A 131 8.54 6.48 -2.69
C GLY A 131 7.69 5.29 -3.13
N PHE A 132 6.46 5.16 -2.62
CA PHE A 132 5.55 4.09 -3.00
C PHE A 132 5.19 4.17 -4.49
N VAL A 133 4.78 5.36 -4.97
CA VAL A 133 4.45 5.57 -6.39
C VAL A 133 5.67 5.35 -7.28
N GLY A 134 6.86 5.81 -6.87
CA GLY A 134 8.09 5.58 -7.62
C GLY A 134 8.41 4.09 -7.80
N LEU A 135 8.25 3.30 -6.74
CA LEU A 135 8.44 1.84 -6.81
C LEU A 135 7.36 1.14 -7.65
N LEU A 136 6.11 1.60 -7.60
CA LEU A 136 5.05 1.08 -8.48
C LEU A 136 5.35 1.36 -9.96
N VAL A 137 5.81 2.57 -10.28
CA VAL A 137 6.21 2.93 -11.65
C VAL A 137 7.36 2.04 -12.14
N THR A 138 8.36 1.78 -11.28
CA THR A 138 9.45 0.85 -11.65
C THR A 138 8.95 -0.57 -11.89
N ALA A 139 7.94 -1.03 -11.13
CA ALA A 139 7.33 -2.34 -11.36
C ALA A 139 6.62 -2.41 -12.72
N VAL A 140 5.89 -1.36 -13.10
CA VAL A 140 5.21 -1.27 -14.40
C VAL A 140 6.22 -1.28 -15.55
N ILE A 141 7.29 -0.46 -15.45
CA ILE A 141 8.34 -0.42 -16.47
C ILE A 141 9.03 -1.79 -16.61
N ALA A 142 9.29 -2.45 -15.48
CA ALA A 142 9.90 -3.78 -15.47
C ALA A 142 9.00 -4.86 -16.08
N SER A 143 7.67 -4.72 -15.93
CA SER A 143 6.71 -5.65 -16.56
C SER A 143 6.66 -5.46 -18.09
N ASP A 144 6.67 -4.22 -18.58
CA ASP A 144 6.66 -3.90 -20.01
C ASP A 144 7.95 -4.35 -20.72
N SER A 145 9.06 -4.44 -20.00
CA SER A 145 10.36 -4.86 -20.54
C SER A 145 10.53 -6.40 -20.59
N ALA A 146 9.59 -7.15 -20.03
CA ALA A 146 9.65 -8.60 -19.93
C ALA A 146 8.86 -9.32 -21.05
N ASP A 147 8.00 -8.58 -21.77
CA ASP A 147 7.28 -9.00 -22.97
C ASP A 147 8.12 -8.74 -24.23
#